data_e492764ae7b8d6690c1a13e5c5c097a0
#
_entry.id   e492764ae7b8d6690c1a13e5c5c097a0
#
_cell.length_a   1.000
_cell.length_b   1.000
_cell.length_c   1.000
_cell.angle_alpha   90.00
_cell.angle_beta   90.00
_cell.angle_gamma   90.00
#
_symmetry.space_group_name_H-M   'P 1'
#
loop_
_entity.id
_entity.type
_entity.pdbx_description
1 polymer ?
#
loop_
_entity_poly.entity_id
_entity_poly.type
_entity_poly.pdbx_seq_one_letter_code
_entity_poly.pdbx_strand_id
1 'polypeptide(L)'
;SNGDYSVMVTDNGSGFSKYRDLAVTRWREDSVFNYSGMFFYLQDIDSGSVWSNSLAPCSVLPNKYKVVFSQDKISISRTDDDIDTNTEIIVSPEDDAEVRRLTLTNHSQQVRTLEVTSYLEVSIAHQSADLAHPAFNNLFINTEYLHKYNTLLSVRRPREEKGIRMWAFHELTVQEEVLGGIQYETDRAKFIGRGNMPDKPAAVGGSHPLSNTVGPVLDPIMSLRCRLRLQPGQTVKLNYITGVSDSKEKILLMTEKYHDCSSIDRAFELAWTRSQVEMRYLGLKKEEIEVFRHMMSQILYLSPLRRKLESSIKGNRKGQPGLWAYGISGDFPIVAVFISRAEELDLVKEL
;
A
#
# COMPACT_ATOMS: atom_id res chain seq x y z
N SER A 1 -2.60 -9.61 -5.56
CA SER A 1 -1.34 -10.37 -5.65
C SER A 1 -1.15 -10.93 -7.05
N ASN A 2 0.10 -11.06 -7.50
CA ASN A 2 0.45 -11.78 -8.73
C ASN A 2 1.12 -13.15 -8.46
N GLY A 3 1.20 -13.54 -7.20
CA GLY A 3 1.88 -14.73 -6.71
C GLY A 3 3.16 -14.40 -5.93
N ASP A 4 4.00 -13.54 -6.48
CA ASP A 4 5.26 -13.11 -5.86
C ASP A 4 5.12 -11.76 -5.12
N TYR A 5 4.46 -10.78 -5.74
CA TYR A 5 4.19 -9.48 -5.14
C TYR A 5 2.75 -9.40 -4.61
N SER A 6 2.58 -8.95 -3.39
CA SER A 6 1.27 -8.84 -2.76
C SER A 6 1.10 -7.53 -1.99
N VAL A 7 -0.12 -7.01 -2.03
CA VAL A 7 -0.53 -5.79 -1.34
C VAL A 7 -1.73 -6.12 -0.45
N MET A 8 -1.65 -5.71 0.81
CA MET A 8 -2.78 -5.71 1.73
C MET A 8 -3.13 -4.27 2.08
N VAL A 9 -4.40 -3.94 2.00
CA VAL A 9 -4.92 -2.61 2.34
C VAL A 9 -6.18 -2.79 3.18
N THR A 10 -6.30 -1.99 4.23
CA THR A 10 -7.50 -1.91 5.06
C THR A 10 -8.46 -0.86 4.51
N ASP A 11 -9.69 -0.85 4.99
CA ASP A 11 -10.71 0.13 4.62
C ASP A 11 -10.37 1.57 5.00
N ASN A 12 -9.48 1.78 5.96
CA ASN A 12 -8.97 3.11 6.32
C ASN A 12 -7.71 3.51 5.53
N GLY A 13 -7.17 2.63 4.66
CA GLY A 13 -6.03 2.91 3.79
C GLY A 13 -4.66 2.54 4.34
N SER A 14 -4.55 2.02 5.57
CA SER A 14 -3.32 1.41 6.04
C SER A 14 -3.08 0.07 5.36
N GLY A 15 -1.84 -0.41 5.37
CA GLY A 15 -1.51 -1.67 4.71
C GLY A 15 -0.02 -1.88 4.53
N PHE A 16 0.32 -2.87 3.73
CA PHE A 16 1.70 -3.18 3.39
C PHE A 16 1.82 -3.75 1.99
N SER A 17 3.03 -3.69 1.45
CA SER A 17 3.45 -4.37 0.24
C SER A 17 4.55 -5.35 0.56
N LYS A 18 4.48 -6.54 -0.01
CA LYS A 18 5.37 -7.67 0.26
C LYS A 18 5.78 -8.31 -1.06
N TYR A 19 7.05 -8.69 -1.17
CA TYR A 19 7.59 -9.49 -2.26
C TYR A 19 8.11 -10.82 -1.70
N ARG A 20 7.45 -11.93 -2.00
CA ARG A 20 7.72 -13.24 -1.38
C ARG A 20 7.75 -13.11 0.14
N ASP A 21 8.89 -13.38 0.77
CA ASP A 21 9.10 -13.26 2.23
C ASP A 21 9.65 -11.90 2.68
N LEU A 22 9.88 -10.97 1.74
CA LEU A 22 10.42 -9.65 2.04
C LEU A 22 9.31 -8.61 2.15
N ALA A 23 9.25 -7.90 3.27
CA ALA A 23 8.45 -6.69 3.39
C ALA A 23 9.07 -5.59 2.52
N VAL A 24 8.33 -5.09 1.54
CA VAL A 24 8.73 -3.94 0.71
C VAL A 24 8.53 -2.67 1.50
N THR A 25 7.33 -2.50 2.04
CA THR A 25 6.99 -1.42 2.95
C THR A 25 6.90 -1.94 4.39
N ARG A 26 7.20 -1.08 5.35
CA ARG A 26 7.15 -1.44 6.76
C ARG A 26 5.71 -1.64 7.19
N TRP A 27 5.46 -2.73 7.92
CA TRP A 27 4.21 -3.01 8.58
C TRP A 27 4.42 -3.25 10.08
N ARG A 28 3.66 -2.54 10.88
CA ARG A 28 3.55 -2.78 12.31
C ARG A 28 2.07 -2.85 12.64
N GLU A 29 1.67 -3.99 13.21
CA GLU A 29 0.32 -4.14 13.72
C GLU A 29 0.16 -3.24 14.95
N ASP A 30 -0.68 -2.23 14.83
CA ASP A 30 -1.04 -1.34 15.91
C ASP A 30 -2.56 -1.15 15.87
N SER A 31 -3.24 -1.53 16.95
CA SER A 31 -4.69 -1.41 17.06
C SER A 31 -5.18 0.01 17.34
N VAL A 32 -4.28 0.93 17.64
CA VAL A 32 -4.58 2.33 17.99
C VAL A 32 -4.21 3.27 16.84
N PHE A 33 -3.00 3.12 16.28
CA PHE A 33 -2.48 3.98 15.24
C PHE A 33 -2.24 3.20 13.95
N ASN A 34 -3.00 3.50 12.91
CA ASN A 34 -2.87 2.87 11.59
C ASN A 34 -1.89 3.68 10.71
N TYR A 35 -0.63 3.78 11.13
CA TYR A 35 0.38 4.59 10.45
C TYR A 35 1.30 3.81 9.51
N SER A 36 1.05 2.52 9.31
CA SER A 36 1.78 1.70 8.35
C SER A 36 1.04 1.65 7.02
N GLY A 37 1.72 1.99 5.94
CA GLY A 37 1.11 1.96 4.61
C GLY A 37 1.82 2.85 3.61
N MET A 38 1.23 2.93 2.43
CA MET A 38 1.54 3.94 1.42
C MET A 38 0.41 4.95 1.41
N PHE A 39 0.71 6.16 1.81
CA PHE A 39 -0.24 7.25 1.95
C PHE A 39 0.00 8.34 0.91
N PHE A 40 -1.08 9.05 0.56
CA PHE A 40 -1.02 10.25 -0.26
C PHE A 40 -1.68 11.38 0.51
N TYR A 41 -0.89 12.35 0.91
CA TYR A 41 -1.37 13.60 1.47
C TYR A 41 -1.77 14.53 0.36
N LEU A 42 -2.93 15.16 0.52
CA LEU A 42 -3.42 16.19 -0.35
C LEU A 42 -3.49 17.50 0.44
N GLN A 43 -2.98 18.56 -0.16
CA GLN A 43 -3.09 19.90 0.39
C GLN A 43 -3.71 20.81 -0.67
N ASP A 44 -4.77 21.47 -0.32
CA ASP A 44 -5.24 22.62 -1.07
C ASP A 44 -4.45 23.84 -0.66
N ILE A 45 -3.69 24.37 -1.59
CA ILE A 45 -2.79 25.52 -1.34
C ILE A 45 -3.59 26.80 -1.07
N ASP A 46 -4.74 26.93 -1.70
CA ASP A 46 -5.57 28.14 -1.61
C ASP A 46 -6.29 28.26 -0.27
N SER A 47 -6.83 27.14 0.26
CA SER A 47 -7.50 27.08 1.56
C SER A 47 -6.58 26.72 2.72
N GLY A 48 -5.44 26.07 2.44
CA GLY A 48 -4.54 25.48 3.44
C GLY A 48 -5.05 24.18 4.06
N SER A 49 -6.18 23.65 3.57
CA SER A 49 -6.75 22.38 4.05
C SER A 49 -5.85 21.20 3.68
N VAL A 50 -5.68 20.25 4.62
CA VAL A 50 -4.88 19.03 4.43
C VAL A 50 -5.70 17.82 4.78
N TRP A 51 -5.67 16.81 3.91
CA TRP A 51 -6.29 15.50 4.13
C TRP A 51 -5.43 14.39 3.47
N SER A 52 -5.81 13.16 3.59
CA SER A 52 -5.18 12.02 2.89
C SER A 52 -6.16 11.36 1.93
N ASN A 53 -5.65 10.62 0.94
CA ASN A 53 -6.48 9.88 -0.04
C ASN A 53 -7.42 8.84 0.58
N SER A 54 -7.20 8.50 1.85
CA SER A 54 -7.97 7.58 2.69
C SER A 54 -8.22 8.20 4.06
N LEU A 55 -8.80 7.47 5.02
CA LEU A 55 -8.93 7.97 6.39
C LEU A 55 -7.57 8.08 7.09
N ALA A 56 -6.73 7.05 6.95
CA ALA A 56 -5.37 7.11 7.46
C ALA A 56 -4.46 7.89 6.48
N PRO A 57 -3.40 8.56 6.97
CA PRO A 57 -3.04 8.73 8.36
C PRO A 57 -3.68 9.98 9.00
N CYS A 58 -4.21 10.94 8.22
CA CYS A 58 -4.67 12.25 8.70
C CYS A 58 -5.93 12.18 9.58
N SER A 59 -6.73 11.12 9.44
CA SER A 59 -8.01 10.93 10.18
C SER A 59 -9.02 12.08 9.99
N VAL A 60 -8.89 12.84 8.89
CA VAL A 60 -9.84 13.89 8.52
C VAL A 60 -11.09 13.24 7.95
N LEU A 61 -12.26 13.57 8.51
CA LEU A 61 -13.53 13.02 8.04
C LEU A 61 -13.94 13.69 6.73
N PRO A 62 -14.14 12.93 5.66
CA PRO A 62 -14.58 13.44 4.36
C PRO A 62 -16.10 13.68 4.33
N ASN A 63 -16.58 14.43 3.35
CA ASN A 63 -18.02 14.57 3.07
C ASN A 63 -18.64 13.24 2.62
N LYS A 64 -17.87 12.46 1.83
CA LYS A 64 -18.25 11.11 1.38
C LYS A 64 -17.04 10.20 1.44
N TYR A 65 -17.26 8.92 1.81
CA TYR A 65 -16.22 7.90 1.83
C TYR A 65 -16.78 6.55 1.42
N LYS A 66 -16.10 5.89 0.50
CA LYS A 66 -16.47 4.56 0.03
C LYS A 66 -15.22 3.77 -0.32
N VAL A 67 -15.14 2.53 0.17
CA VAL A 67 -14.09 1.57 -0.22
C VAL A 67 -14.74 0.37 -0.87
N VAL A 68 -14.19 -0.06 -1.98
CA VAL A 68 -14.62 -1.25 -2.73
C VAL A 68 -13.43 -2.15 -2.94
N PHE A 69 -13.52 -3.36 -2.43
CA PHE A 69 -12.56 -4.42 -2.70
C PHE A 69 -13.12 -5.27 -3.85
N SER A 70 -12.52 -5.16 -5.03
CA SER A 70 -12.80 -6.02 -6.19
C SER A 70 -11.78 -7.13 -6.30
N GLN A 71 -11.95 -8.06 -7.22
CA GLN A 71 -11.00 -9.15 -7.42
C GLN A 71 -9.71 -8.67 -8.10
N ASP A 72 -9.85 -7.67 -8.96
CA ASP A 72 -8.77 -7.06 -9.73
C ASP A 72 -8.12 -5.89 -9.03
N LYS A 73 -8.88 -5.12 -8.24
CA LYS A 73 -8.42 -3.85 -7.65
C LYS A 73 -9.11 -3.49 -6.34
N ILE A 74 -8.50 -2.57 -5.62
CA ILE A 74 -9.10 -1.87 -4.50
C ILE A 74 -9.38 -0.43 -4.96
N SER A 75 -10.57 0.09 -4.65
CA SER A 75 -10.95 1.47 -4.95
C SER A 75 -11.36 2.19 -3.68
N ILE A 76 -10.71 3.32 -3.38
CA ILE A 76 -11.01 4.21 -2.26
C ILE A 76 -11.46 5.53 -2.85
N SER A 77 -12.71 5.90 -2.61
CA SER A 77 -13.30 7.15 -3.09
C SER A 77 -13.66 8.04 -1.91
N ARG A 78 -13.28 9.31 -1.97
CA ARG A 78 -13.65 10.31 -0.97
C ARG A 78 -13.86 11.68 -1.60
N THR A 79 -14.68 12.49 -0.95
CA THR A 79 -14.96 13.89 -1.33
C THR A 79 -14.59 14.81 -0.17
N ASP A 80 -13.78 15.82 -0.43
CA ASP A 80 -13.39 16.87 0.52
C ASP A 80 -13.51 18.22 -0.18
N ASP A 81 -14.31 19.13 0.36
CA ASP A 81 -14.47 20.52 -0.14
C ASP A 81 -14.60 20.61 -1.68
N ASP A 82 -15.53 19.85 -2.26
CA ASP A 82 -15.77 19.74 -3.71
C ASP A 82 -14.61 19.17 -4.54
N ILE A 83 -13.62 18.56 -3.90
CA ILE A 83 -12.59 17.77 -4.57
C ILE A 83 -12.91 16.29 -4.37
N ASP A 84 -13.19 15.59 -5.46
CA ASP A 84 -13.26 14.13 -5.45
C ASP A 84 -11.88 13.54 -5.64
N THR A 85 -11.54 12.60 -4.76
CA THR A 85 -10.33 11.79 -4.85
C THR A 85 -10.71 10.32 -4.97
N ASN A 86 -10.35 9.68 -6.08
CA ASN A 86 -10.50 8.23 -6.25
C ASN A 86 -9.12 7.59 -6.38
N THR A 87 -8.81 6.65 -5.50
CA THR A 87 -7.56 5.88 -5.53
C THR A 87 -7.85 4.45 -5.94
N GLU A 88 -7.31 4.02 -7.07
CA GLU A 88 -7.36 2.63 -7.52
C GLU A 88 -6.01 1.96 -7.31
N ILE A 89 -6.01 0.76 -6.74
CA ILE A 89 -4.79 0.00 -6.40
C ILE A 89 -4.86 -1.36 -7.07
N ILE A 90 -3.84 -1.68 -7.87
CA ILE A 90 -3.65 -2.99 -8.49
C ILE A 90 -2.25 -3.52 -8.21
N VAL A 91 -2.08 -4.83 -8.33
CA VAL A 91 -0.77 -5.47 -8.50
C VAL A 91 -0.62 -5.85 -9.97
N SER A 92 0.51 -5.48 -10.57
CA SER A 92 0.79 -5.83 -11.97
C SER A 92 0.83 -7.35 -12.14
N PRO A 93 0.12 -7.91 -13.14
CA PRO A 93 0.27 -9.34 -13.46
C PRO A 93 1.60 -9.71 -14.09
N GLU A 94 2.31 -8.75 -14.68
CA GLU A 94 3.55 -8.97 -15.45
C GLU A 94 4.81 -8.67 -14.65
N ASP A 95 4.73 -7.77 -13.65
CA ASP A 95 5.89 -7.28 -12.92
C ASP A 95 5.65 -7.34 -11.39
N ASP A 96 6.72 -7.43 -10.63
CA ASP A 96 6.70 -7.38 -9.17
C ASP A 96 6.52 -5.94 -8.68
N ALA A 97 5.36 -5.38 -9.03
CA ALA A 97 5.01 -4.00 -8.76
C ALA A 97 3.51 -3.80 -8.50
N GLU A 98 3.19 -2.78 -7.74
CA GLU A 98 1.84 -2.23 -7.58
C GLU A 98 1.71 -0.89 -8.28
N VAL A 99 0.52 -0.59 -8.76
CA VAL A 99 0.15 0.71 -9.30
C VAL A 99 -0.96 1.30 -8.44
N ARG A 100 -0.78 2.53 -8.00
CA ARG A 100 -1.81 3.33 -7.32
C ARG A 100 -2.12 4.55 -8.16
N ARG A 101 -3.29 4.55 -8.77
CA ARG A 101 -3.81 5.65 -9.59
C ARG A 101 -4.69 6.54 -8.73
N LEU A 102 -4.29 7.80 -8.59
CA LEU A 102 -5.13 8.84 -7.99
C LEU A 102 -5.79 9.63 -9.10
N THR A 103 -7.12 9.68 -9.08
CA THR A 103 -7.93 10.53 -9.94
C THR A 103 -8.52 11.65 -9.09
N LEU A 104 -8.19 12.90 -9.41
CA LEU A 104 -8.66 14.09 -8.72
C LEU A 104 -9.61 14.85 -9.63
N THR A 105 -10.80 15.18 -9.14
CA THR A 105 -11.80 15.97 -9.88
C THR A 105 -12.20 17.20 -9.08
N ASN A 106 -12.09 18.37 -9.68
CA ASN A 106 -12.54 19.61 -9.09
C ASN A 106 -13.99 19.89 -9.46
N HIS A 107 -14.93 19.71 -8.52
CA HIS A 107 -16.34 20.01 -8.71
C HIS A 107 -16.71 21.45 -8.32
N SER A 108 -15.78 22.22 -7.75
CA SER A 108 -16.02 23.61 -7.40
C SER A 108 -16.09 24.52 -8.63
N GLN A 109 -16.57 25.73 -8.45
CA GLN A 109 -16.62 26.75 -9.49
C GLN A 109 -15.33 27.58 -9.58
N GLN A 110 -14.30 27.22 -8.79
CA GLN A 110 -13.05 27.94 -8.71
C GLN A 110 -11.88 27.07 -9.16
N VAL A 111 -10.84 27.71 -9.67
CA VAL A 111 -9.56 27.03 -9.91
C VAL A 111 -8.97 26.65 -8.56
N ARG A 112 -8.53 25.41 -8.42
CA ARG A 112 -7.91 24.89 -7.18
C ARG A 112 -6.47 24.48 -7.46
N THR A 113 -5.58 24.83 -6.55
CA THR A 113 -4.18 24.39 -6.61
C THR A 113 -3.95 23.31 -5.56
N LEU A 114 -3.79 22.08 -6.03
CA LEU A 114 -3.59 20.93 -5.16
C LEU A 114 -2.14 20.48 -5.16
N GLU A 115 -1.60 20.19 -3.99
CA GLU A 115 -0.32 19.53 -3.79
C GLU A 115 -0.56 18.10 -3.31
N VAL A 116 0.02 17.12 -4.01
CA VAL A 116 -0.08 15.70 -3.68
C VAL A 116 1.30 15.19 -3.28
N THR A 117 1.40 14.62 -2.10
CA THR A 117 2.65 14.08 -1.54
C THR A 117 2.47 12.62 -1.15
N SER A 118 3.20 11.72 -1.79
CA SER A 118 3.23 10.31 -1.40
C SER A 118 4.14 10.09 -0.18
N TYR A 119 3.89 9.01 0.55
CA TYR A 119 4.72 8.59 1.68
C TYR A 119 4.64 7.08 1.85
N LEU A 120 5.80 6.45 1.94
CA LEU A 120 5.93 5.06 2.37
C LEU A 120 7.26 4.84 3.10
N GLU A 121 7.26 3.98 4.12
CA GLU A 121 8.48 3.56 4.83
C GLU A 121 9.06 2.32 4.15
N VAL A 122 10.33 2.40 3.77
CA VAL A 122 11.03 1.32 3.06
C VAL A 122 11.60 0.32 4.04
N SER A 123 11.40 -0.98 3.79
CA SER A 123 11.98 -2.05 4.60
C SER A 123 12.94 -2.93 3.79
N ILE A 124 12.49 -3.52 2.70
CA ILE A 124 13.20 -4.47 1.82
C ILE A 124 13.92 -5.55 2.66
N ALA A 125 13.22 -6.13 3.63
CA ALA A 125 13.76 -7.10 4.58
C ALA A 125 12.70 -8.08 5.03
N HIS A 126 13.12 -9.21 5.59
CA HIS A 126 12.18 -10.07 6.30
C HIS A 126 11.50 -9.30 7.43
N GLN A 127 10.19 -9.43 7.53
CA GLN A 127 9.39 -8.71 8.55
C GLN A 127 9.90 -8.96 9.97
N SER A 128 10.30 -10.18 10.30
CA SER A 128 10.86 -10.52 11.60
C SER A 128 12.15 -9.77 11.92
N ALA A 129 13.00 -9.52 10.91
CA ALA A 129 14.24 -8.77 11.09
C ALA A 129 13.97 -7.27 11.28
N ASP A 130 12.97 -6.73 10.59
CA ASP A 130 12.56 -5.33 10.76
C ASP A 130 11.89 -5.11 12.13
N LEU A 131 11.07 -6.06 12.59
CA LEU A 131 10.45 -6.00 13.91
C LEU A 131 11.47 -6.11 15.05
N ALA A 132 12.46 -6.99 14.92
CA ALA A 132 13.46 -7.21 15.95
C ALA A 132 14.41 -6.02 16.12
N HIS A 133 14.92 -5.46 15.01
CA HIS A 133 15.94 -4.41 15.03
C HIS A 133 15.75 -3.41 13.86
N PRO A 134 14.72 -2.57 13.87
CA PRO A 134 14.41 -1.68 12.74
C PRO A 134 15.53 -0.68 12.43
N ALA A 135 16.11 -0.04 13.46
CA ALA A 135 17.19 0.92 13.26
C ALA A 135 18.44 0.28 12.62
N PHE A 136 18.78 -0.93 13.04
CA PHE A 136 19.89 -1.68 12.42
C PHE A 136 19.54 -2.08 10.97
N ASN A 137 18.31 -2.46 10.71
CA ASN A 137 17.83 -2.83 9.39
C ASN A 137 17.97 -1.67 8.39
N ASN A 138 17.65 -0.46 8.81
CA ASN A 138 17.70 0.76 8.00
C ASN A 138 19.12 1.11 7.52
N LEU A 139 20.16 0.78 8.27
CA LEU A 139 21.57 1.08 7.92
C LEU A 139 22.04 0.44 6.60
N PHE A 140 21.34 -0.58 6.12
CA PHE A 140 21.67 -1.26 4.87
C PHE A 140 20.98 -0.67 3.65
N ILE A 141 20.08 0.31 3.83
CA ILE A 141 19.33 0.93 2.75
C ILE A 141 20.02 2.21 2.31
N ASN A 142 20.21 2.35 1.01
CA ASN A 142 20.68 3.57 0.36
C ASN A 142 19.65 4.01 -0.69
N THR A 143 19.50 5.31 -0.88
CA THR A 143 18.51 5.88 -1.80
C THR A 143 19.14 6.69 -2.91
N GLU A 144 18.53 6.68 -4.10
CA GLU A 144 18.94 7.43 -5.29
C GLU A 144 17.69 8.06 -5.92
N TYR A 145 17.85 9.16 -6.68
CA TYR A 145 16.76 9.74 -7.48
C TYR A 145 17.12 9.78 -8.96
N LEU A 146 16.21 9.25 -9.79
CA LEU A 146 16.34 9.25 -11.24
C LEU A 146 15.49 10.38 -11.83
N HIS A 147 16.12 11.49 -12.15
CA HIS A 147 15.45 12.68 -12.69
C HIS A 147 14.67 12.41 -13.98
N LYS A 148 15.18 11.52 -14.86
CA LYS A 148 14.56 11.20 -16.15
C LYS A 148 13.14 10.65 -16.00
N TYR A 149 12.88 9.89 -14.93
CA TYR A 149 11.64 9.16 -14.74
C TYR A 149 10.88 9.58 -13.46
N ASN A 150 11.30 10.63 -12.77
CA ASN A 150 10.72 11.07 -11.49
C ASN A 150 10.62 9.93 -10.47
N THR A 151 11.68 9.14 -10.35
CA THR A 151 11.71 7.90 -9.61
C THR A 151 12.71 7.94 -8.47
N LEU A 152 12.27 7.57 -7.28
CA LEU A 152 13.14 7.22 -6.17
C LEU A 152 13.50 5.73 -6.25
N LEU A 153 14.78 5.44 -6.10
CA LEU A 153 15.30 4.08 -5.94
C LEU A 153 15.77 3.88 -4.50
N SER A 154 15.55 2.69 -3.98
CA SER A 154 16.14 2.23 -2.73
C SER A 154 16.83 0.90 -2.98
N VAL A 155 18.06 0.76 -2.50
CA VAL A 155 18.82 -0.48 -2.58
C VAL A 155 19.19 -0.95 -1.18
N ARG A 156 18.91 -2.22 -0.89
CA ARG A 156 19.40 -2.88 0.29
C ARG A 156 20.71 -3.61 -0.02
N ARG A 157 21.77 -3.21 0.64
CA ARG A 157 23.06 -3.91 0.58
C ARG A 157 22.98 -5.21 1.38
N PRO A 158 23.43 -6.34 0.82
CA PRO A 158 23.50 -7.58 1.58
C PRO A 158 24.49 -7.46 2.75
N ARG A 159 24.26 -8.23 3.80
CA ARG A 159 25.20 -8.32 4.94
C ARG A 159 26.44 -9.12 4.60
N GLU A 160 26.32 -10.08 3.71
CA GLU A 160 27.40 -10.95 3.24
C GLU A 160 27.80 -10.54 1.83
N GLU A 161 29.09 -10.69 1.48
CA GLU A 161 29.62 -10.30 0.16
C GLU A 161 28.91 -10.99 -1.02
N LYS A 162 28.46 -12.23 -0.82
CA LYS A 162 27.74 -13.02 -1.84
C LYS A 162 26.22 -12.89 -1.75
N GLY A 163 25.68 -12.06 -0.87
CA GLY A 163 24.26 -11.85 -0.71
C GLY A 163 23.62 -11.11 -1.89
N ILE A 164 22.34 -11.36 -2.12
CA ILE A 164 21.57 -10.69 -3.18
C ILE A 164 21.26 -9.25 -2.76
N ARG A 165 21.49 -8.31 -3.68
CA ARG A 165 21.04 -6.92 -3.52
C ARG A 165 19.60 -6.84 -3.95
N MET A 166 18.75 -6.30 -3.07
CA MET A 166 17.35 -6.03 -3.41
C MET A 166 17.18 -4.55 -3.68
N TRP A 167 16.48 -4.27 -4.77
CA TRP A 167 16.13 -2.93 -5.21
C TRP A 167 14.63 -2.72 -5.08
N ALA A 168 14.22 -1.53 -4.68
CA ALA A 168 12.86 -1.07 -4.78
C ALA A 168 12.83 0.30 -5.47
N PHE A 169 11.72 0.61 -6.14
CA PHE A 169 11.50 1.91 -6.75
C PHE A 169 10.13 2.47 -6.39
N HIS A 170 10.02 3.78 -6.41
CA HIS A 170 8.76 4.52 -6.29
C HIS A 170 8.78 5.64 -7.31
N GLU A 171 7.84 5.60 -8.25
CA GLU A 171 7.78 6.47 -9.42
C GLU A 171 6.47 7.26 -9.43
N LEU A 172 6.53 8.49 -9.93
CA LEU A 172 5.36 9.32 -10.22
C LEU A 172 5.28 9.60 -11.72
N THR A 173 4.19 9.14 -12.34
CA THR A 173 3.84 9.46 -13.73
C THR A 173 2.56 10.30 -13.77
N VAL A 174 2.64 11.45 -14.41
CA VAL A 174 1.55 12.42 -14.58
C VAL A 174 1.62 13.01 -15.97
N GLN A 175 0.46 13.17 -16.63
CA GLN A 175 0.38 13.74 -17.98
C GLN A 175 0.20 15.25 -17.97
N GLU A 176 -0.40 15.79 -16.92
CA GLU A 176 -0.67 17.21 -16.75
C GLU A 176 0.57 17.98 -16.36
N GLU A 177 0.55 19.28 -16.61
CA GLU A 177 1.64 20.19 -16.24
C GLU A 177 1.79 20.26 -14.71
N VAL A 178 2.99 19.96 -14.23
CA VAL A 178 3.37 20.03 -12.82
C VAL A 178 3.97 21.39 -12.51
N LEU A 179 3.39 22.13 -11.57
CA LEU A 179 3.87 23.43 -11.13
C LEU A 179 5.13 23.30 -10.27
N GLY A 180 6.22 23.93 -10.69
CA GLY A 180 7.47 23.98 -9.92
C GLY A 180 8.29 22.69 -9.90
N GLY A 181 7.88 21.68 -10.71
CA GLY A 181 8.59 20.40 -10.82
C GLY A 181 8.27 19.43 -9.68
N ILE A 182 8.81 18.21 -9.79
CA ILE A 182 8.66 17.14 -8.80
C ILE A 182 9.69 17.30 -7.68
N GLN A 183 9.23 17.24 -6.44
CA GLN A 183 10.07 17.24 -5.24
C GLN A 183 10.09 15.86 -4.61
N TYR A 184 11.12 15.55 -3.84
CA TYR A 184 11.26 14.26 -3.19
C TYR A 184 11.91 14.34 -1.81
N GLU A 185 11.68 13.32 -0.99
CA GLU A 185 12.31 13.17 0.32
C GLU A 185 12.54 11.69 0.62
N THR A 186 13.70 11.37 1.18
CA THR A 186 14.01 9.99 1.61
C THR A 186 14.34 9.89 3.09
N ASP A 187 14.43 11.00 3.80
CA ASP A 187 14.69 11.05 5.24
C ASP A 187 13.37 11.24 6.01
N ARG A 188 12.95 10.20 6.74
CA ARG A 188 11.75 10.22 7.56
C ARG A 188 11.77 11.34 8.62
N ALA A 189 12.95 11.59 9.21
CA ALA A 189 13.06 12.63 10.24
C ALA A 189 12.77 14.03 9.68
N LYS A 190 13.21 14.31 8.45
CA LYS A 190 12.89 15.56 7.76
C LYS A 190 11.43 15.64 7.33
N PHE A 191 10.86 14.50 6.87
CA PHE A 191 9.47 14.45 6.43
C PHE A 191 8.49 14.60 7.60
N ILE A 192 8.62 13.77 8.62
CA ILE A 192 7.72 13.79 9.78
C ILE A 192 7.99 15.01 10.66
N GLY A 193 9.25 15.32 10.91
CA GLY A 193 9.64 16.39 11.84
C GLY A 193 9.66 15.93 13.30
N ARG A 194 10.38 16.68 14.12
CA ARG A 194 10.52 16.36 15.55
C ARG A 194 9.21 16.61 16.29
N GLY A 195 8.74 15.62 17.03
CA GLY A 195 7.52 15.73 17.85
C GLY A 195 6.23 15.57 17.07
N ASN A 196 6.30 15.31 15.75
CA ASN A 196 5.13 15.06 14.91
C ASN A 196 4.96 13.56 14.65
N MET A 197 3.77 13.22 14.15
CA MET A 197 3.37 11.87 13.75
C MET A 197 2.92 11.86 12.28
N PRO A 198 2.73 10.70 11.67
CA PRO A 198 2.29 10.60 10.26
C PRO A 198 0.93 11.27 9.97
N ASP A 199 0.08 11.47 10.95
CA ASP A 199 -1.19 12.19 10.80
C ASP A 199 -1.01 13.68 10.50
N LYS A 200 0.11 14.27 10.96
CA LYS A 200 0.43 15.69 10.75
C LYS A 200 1.96 15.89 10.55
N PRO A 201 2.54 15.41 9.47
CA PRO A 201 3.97 15.54 9.25
C PRO A 201 4.37 16.99 8.94
N ALA A 202 5.55 17.40 9.40
CA ALA A 202 6.07 18.76 9.19
C ALA A 202 6.22 19.13 7.70
N ALA A 203 6.45 18.14 6.86
CA ALA A 203 6.60 18.34 5.42
C ALA A 203 5.28 18.71 4.72
N VAL A 204 4.12 18.47 5.32
CA VAL A 204 2.79 18.70 4.72
C VAL A 204 2.06 19.80 5.48
N GLY A 205 1.29 20.62 4.77
CA GLY A 205 0.53 21.73 5.35
C GLY A 205 1.32 23.03 5.51
N GLY A 206 2.61 23.03 5.15
CA GLY A 206 3.46 24.21 5.12
C GLY A 206 3.75 24.72 3.71
N SER A 207 4.48 25.84 3.61
CA SER A 207 4.94 26.41 2.33
C SER A 207 6.33 25.92 1.92
N HIS A 208 6.99 25.12 2.76
CA HIS A 208 8.37 24.73 2.51
C HIS A 208 8.45 23.55 1.51
N PRO A 209 9.38 23.62 0.54
CA PRO A 209 9.63 22.49 -0.36
C PRO A 209 10.22 21.29 0.42
N LEU A 210 10.08 20.10 -0.17
CA LEU A 210 10.84 18.94 0.29
C LEU A 210 12.34 19.19 0.08
N SER A 211 13.19 18.59 0.90
CA SER A 211 14.63 18.88 0.88
C SER A 211 15.40 18.20 -0.25
N ASN A 212 14.76 17.33 -1.01
CA ASN A 212 15.36 16.53 -2.09
C ASN A 212 16.58 15.72 -1.59
N THR A 213 16.48 15.18 -0.40
CA THR A 213 17.54 14.35 0.20
C THR A 213 17.55 12.96 -0.43
N VAL A 214 18.73 12.46 -0.77
CA VAL A 214 19.02 11.08 -1.17
C VAL A 214 20.34 10.61 -0.53
N GLY A 215 20.64 9.34 -0.66
CA GLY A 215 21.83 8.70 -0.12
C GLY A 215 21.54 7.90 1.15
N PRO A 216 22.53 7.71 2.02
CA PRO A 216 22.36 7.01 3.28
C PRO A 216 21.62 7.91 4.27
N VAL A 217 20.45 7.49 4.71
CA VAL A 217 19.63 8.13 5.75
C VAL A 217 19.36 7.16 6.88
N LEU A 218 19.12 7.67 8.08
CA LEU A 218 18.94 6.81 9.26
C LEU A 218 17.60 6.07 9.25
N ASP A 219 16.57 6.68 8.68
CA ASP A 219 15.22 6.08 8.60
C ASP A 219 14.65 6.35 7.20
N PRO A 220 14.81 5.39 6.27
CA PRO A 220 14.51 5.60 4.86
C PRO A 220 13.01 5.55 4.57
N ILE A 221 12.56 6.54 3.81
CA ILE A 221 11.24 6.61 3.19
C ILE A 221 11.38 6.83 1.69
N MET A 222 10.29 6.67 0.96
CA MET A 222 10.14 7.23 -0.39
C MET A 222 8.93 8.16 -0.40
N SER A 223 9.18 9.41 -0.78
CA SER A 223 8.14 10.44 -0.90
C SER A 223 8.39 11.26 -2.15
N LEU A 224 7.35 11.38 -2.97
CA LEU A 224 7.33 12.21 -4.18
C LEU A 224 6.18 13.20 -4.05
N ARG A 225 6.45 14.46 -4.43
CA ARG A 225 5.47 15.55 -4.37
C ARG A 225 5.34 16.22 -5.72
N CYS A 226 4.11 16.47 -6.12
CA CYS A 226 3.79 17.33 -7.25
C CYS A 226 2.68 18.32 -6.87
N ARG A 227 2.65 19.44 -7.60
CA ARG A 227 1.60 20.46 -7.47
C ARG A 227 0.92 20.64 -8.81
N LEU A 228 -0.41 20.66 -8.79
CA LEU A 228 -1.25 20.72 -9.97
C LEU A 228 -2.29 21.83 -9.81
N ARG A 229 -2.65 22.45 -10.93
CA ARG A 229 -3.76 23.41 -11.00
C ARG A 229 -4.94 22.75 -11.71
N LEU A 230 -6.07 22.67 -11.03
CA LEU A 230 -7.29 22.08 -11.56
C LEU A 230 -8.32 23.16 -11.86
N GLN A 231 -8.75 23.24 -13.12
CA GLN A 231 -9.86 24.09 -13.52
C GLN A 231 -11.19 23.55 -12.99
N PRO A 232 -12.26 24.36 -12.87
CA PRO A 232 -13.61 23.88 -12.61
C PRO A 232 -14.00 22.73 -13.56
N GLY A 233 -14.46 21.61 -13.01
CA GLY A 233 -14.83 20.41 -13.76
C GLY A 233 -13.67 19.57 -14.29
N GLN A 234 -12.42 20.00 -14.13
CA GLN A 234 -11.26 19.24 -14.60
C GLN A 234 -11.01 18.00 -13.74
N THR A 235 -10.64 16.91 -14.43
CA THR A 235 -10.16 15.67 -13.83
C THR A 235 -8.71 15.43 -14.24
N VAL A 236 -7.85 15.09 -13.27
CA VAL A 236 -6.43 14.75 -13.50
C VAL A 236 -6.12 13.39 -12.90
N LYS A 237 -5.13 12.70 -13.50
CA LYS A 237 -4.67 11.37 -13.05
C LYS A 237 -3.20 11.42 -12.69
N LEU A 238 -2.88 10.92 -11.50
CA LEU A 238 -1.52 10.70 -11.01
C LEU A 238 -1.34 9.20 -10.82
N ASN A 239 -0.27 8.65 -11.36
CA ASN A 239 0.04 7.24 -11.18
C ASN A 239 1.32 7.12 -10.36
N TYR A 240 1.23 6.40 -9.24
CA TYR A 240 2.36 6.04 -8.41
C TYR A 240 2.62 4.54 -8.55
N ILE A 241 3.82 4.19 -8.93
CA ILE A 241 4.25 2.82 -9.13
C ILE A 241 5.31 2.48 -8.10
N THR A 242 5.15 1.35 -7.42
CA THR A 242 6.13 0.84 -6.46
C THR A 242 6.41 -0.62 -6.79
N GLY A 243 7.67 -0.97 -6.97
CA GLY A 243 8.04 -2.33 -7.31
C GLY A 243 9.42 -2.69 -6.79
N VAL A 244 9.78 -3.96 -6.96
CA VAL A 244 11.04 -4.53 -6.46
C VAL A 244 11.67 -5.46 -7.47
N SER A 245 13.00 -5.63 -7.36
CA SER A 245 13.75 -6.65 -8.09
C SER A 245 15.10 -6.91 -7.40
N ASP A 246 15.69 -8.05 -7.70
CA ASP A 246 17.07 -8.40 -7.39
C ASP A 246 18.10 -7.79 -8.37
N SER A 247 17.65 -7.16 -9.45
CA SER A 247 18.48 -6.56 -10.49
C SER A 247 18.15 -5.08 -10.70
N LYS A 248 19.17 -4.23 -10.73
CA LYS A 248 19.02 -2.80 -11.06
C LYS A 248 18.55 -2.61 -12.49
N GLU A 249 18.99 -3.46 -13.40
CA GLU A 249 18.62 -3.42 -14.82
C GLU A 249 17.13 -3.67 -15.00
N LYS A 250 16.56 -4.66 -14.29
CA LYS A 250 15.10 -4.93 -14.30
C LYS A 250 14.32 -3.75 -13.72
N ILE A 251 14.79 -3.14 -12.64
CA ILE A 251 14.18 -1.93 -12.07
C ILE A 251 14.14 -0.81 -13.11
N LEU A 252 15.24 -0.55 -13.80
CA LEU A 252 15.30 0.49 -14.84
C LEU A 252 14.35 0.21 -16.00
N LEU A 253 14.22 -1.06 -16.42
CA LEU A 253 13.24 -1.45 -17.45
C LEU A 253 11.80 -1.25 -16.98
N MET A 254 11.48 -1.60 -15.73
CA MET A 254 10.15 -1.34 -15.18
C MET A 254 9.87 0.16 -15.08
N THR A 255 10.84 0.96 -14.62
CA THR A 255 10.73 2.41 -14.57
C THR A 255 10.48 3.01 -15.95
N GLU A 256 11.21 2.58 -16.98
CA GLU A 256 11.00 3.04 -18.36
C GLU A 256 9.62 2.61 -18.89
N LYS A 257 9.19 1.38 -18.61
CA LYS A 257 7.87 0.86 -19.00
C LYS A 257 6.73 1.67 -18.38
N TYR A 258 6.77 1.93 -17.08
CA TYR A 258 5.68 2.60 -16.35
C TYR A 258 5.72 4.13 -16.43
N HIS A 259 6.78 4.68 -17.01
CA HIS A 259 6.79 6.10 -17.37
C HIS A 259 5.79 6.43 -18.49
N ASP A 260 5.39 5.43 -19.28
CA ASP A 260 4.33 5.53 -20.26
C ASP A 260 2.96 5.18 -19.66
N CYS A 261 2.04 6.13 -19.70
CA CYS A 261 0.67 5.96 -19.19
C CYS A 261 -0.09 4.82 -19.89
N SER A 262 0.21 4.51 -21.16
CA SER A 262 -0.42 3.40 -21.89
C SER A 262 -0.06 2.05 -21.27
N SER A 263 1.17 1.89 -20.80
CA SER A 263 1.62 0.70 -20.07
C SER A 263 0.90 0.54 -18.72
N ILE A 264 0.60 1.65 -18.06
CA ILE A 264 -0.18 1.67 -16.82
C ILE A 264 -1.63 1.25 -17.08
N ASP A 265 -2.29 1.80 -18.11
CA ASP A 265 -3.64 1.43 -18.49
C ASP A 265 -3.72 -0.07 -18.85
N ARG A 266 -2.75 -0.57 -19.60
CA ARG A 266 -2.62 -2.00 -19.89
C ARG A 266 -2.48 -2.84 -18.63
N ALA A 267 -1.74 -2.41 -17.62
CA ALA A 267 -1.61 -3.14 -16.36
C ALA A 267 -2.98 -3.29 -15.64
N PHE A 268 -3.84 -2.26 -15.67
CA PHE A 268 -5.20 -2.33 -15.15
C PHE A 268 -6.07 -3.32 -15.94
N GLU A 269 -6.01 -3.31 -17.27
CA GLU A 269 -6.74 -4.25 -18.11
C GLU A 269 -6.29 -5.69 -17.89
N LEU A 270 -5.00 -5.92 -17.75
CA LEU A 270 -4.44 -7.25 -17.48
C LEU A 270 -4.80 -7.74 -16.08
N ALA A 271 -4.81 -6.88 -15.06
CA ALA A 271 -5.25 -7.24 -13.70
C ALA A 271 -6.71 -7.71 -13.71
N TRP A 272 -7.58 -6.99 -14.41
CA TRP A 272 -8.97 -7.40 -14.61
C TRP A 272 -9.08 -8.73 -15.36
N THR A 273 -8.38 -8.87 -16.49
CA THR A 273 -8.41 -10.11 -17.32
C THR A 273 -7.93 -11.31 -16.50
N ARG A 274 -6.83 -11.15 -15.78
CA ARG A 274 -6.29 -12.22 -14.91
C ARG A 274 -7.32 -12.64 -13.86
N SER A 275 -7.97 -11.70 -13.20
CA SER A 275 -8.99 -12.01 -12.19
C SER A 275 -10.15 -12.84 -12.77
N GLN A 276 -10.58 -12.54 -14.02
CA GLN A 276 -11.63 -13.29 -14.69
C GLN A 276 -11.17 -14.72 -15.06
N VAL A 277 -9.92 -14.88 -15.49
CA VAL A 277 -9.34 -16.19 -15.82
C VAL A 277 -9.20 -17.05 -14.56
N GLU A 278 -8.69 -16.49 -13.47
CA GLU A 278 -8.54 -17.19 -12.19
C GLU A 278 -9.88 -17.68 -11.64
N MET A 279 -10.93 -16.84 -11.68
CA MET A 279 -12.28 -17.25 -11.29
C MET A 279 -12.80 -18.44 -12.09
N ARG A 280 -12.64 -18.39 -13.43
CA ARG A 280 -13.08 -19.47 -14.29
C ARG A 280 -12.28 -20.76 -14.05
N TYR A 281 -10.97 -20.62 -13.85
CA TYR A 281 -10.11 -21.76 -13.56
C TYR A 281 -10.48 -22.47 -12.26
N LEU A 282 -10.83 -21.70 -11.23
CA LEU A 282 -11.26 -22.22 -9.93
C LEU A 282 -12.72 -22.68 -9.93
N GLY A 283 -13.50 -22.40 -10.99
CA GLY A 283 -14.93 -22.74 -11.07
C GLY A 283 -15.81 -21.98 -10.07
N LEU A 284 -15.33 -20.86 -9.52
CA LEU A 284 -16.01 -20.10 -8.48
C LEU A 284 -17.12 -19.22 -9.06
N LYS A 285 -18.26 -19.21 -8.37
CA LYS A 285 -19.36 -18.27 -8.62
C LYS A 285 -19.10 -16.95 -7.86
N LYS A 286 -19.77 -15.90 -8.32
CA LYS A 286 -19.62 -14.56 -7.74
C LYS A 286 -19.99 -14.54 -6.24
N GLU A 287 -21.03 -15.26 -5.87
CA GLU A 287 -21.54 -15.36 -4.50
C GLU A 287 -20.54 -16.04 -3.56
N GLU A 288 -19.84 -17.08 -4.03
CA GLU A 288 -18.81 -17.81 -3.29
C GLU A 288 -17.60 -16.92 -3.02
N ILE A 289 -17.20 -16.11 -4.00
CA ILE A 289 -16.10 -15.17 -3.86
C ILE A 289 -16.37 -14.14 -2.75
N GLU A 290 -17.62 -13.65 -2.63
CA GLU A 290 -17.98 -12.74 -1.55
C GLU A 290 -17.82 -13.41 -0.16
N VAL A 291 -18.15 -14.67 -0.04
CA VAL A 291 -17.95 -15.44 1.20
C VAL A 291 -16.45 -15.55 1.53
N PHE A 292 -15.61 -15.95 0.59
CA PHE A 292 -14.16 -16.06 0.79
C PHE A 292 -13.51 -14.72 1.15
N ARG A 293 -13.96 -13.64 0.56
CA ARG A 293 -13.47 -12.30 0.89
C ARG A 293 -13.80 -11.90 2.33
N HIS A 294 -15.00 -12.21 2.80
CA HIS A 294 -15.38 -12.01 4.20
C HIS A 294 -14.56 -12.89 5.14
N MET A 295 -14.28 -14.14 4.77
CA MET A 295 -13.43 -15.04 5.54
C MET A 295 -11.99 -14.53 5.63
N MET A 296 -11.41 -14.03 4.54
CA MET A 296 -10.03 -13.51 4.53
C MET A 296 -9.83 -12.40 5.56
N SER A 297 -10.79 -11.47 5.70
CA SER A 297 -10.72 -10.42 6.71
C SER A 297 -10.72 -10.96 8.15
N GLN A 298 -11.35 -12.11 8.39
CA GLN A 298 -11.38 -12.76 9.71
C GLN A 298 -10.07 -13.48 10.03
N ILE A 299 -9.37 -13.97 9.00
CA ILE A 299 -8.08 -14.67 9.14
C ILE A 299 -6.96 -13.65 9.37
N LEU A 300 -6.98 -12.53 8.63
CA LEU A 300 -5.96 -11.48 8.72
C LEU A 300 -6.10 -10.63 9.98
N TYR A 301 -7.33 -10.39 10.45
CA TYR A 301 -7.62 -9.55 11.61
C TYR A 301 -8.56 -10.22 12.59
N LEU A 302 -8.03 -10.69 13.71
CA LEU A 302 -8.79 -11.24 14.82
C LEU A 302 -9.41 -10.11 15.66
N SER A 303 -10.62 -9.68 15.31
CA SER A 303 -11.33 -8.70 16.12
C SER A 303 -11.74 -9.27 17.48
N PRO A 304 -11.34 -8.65 18.60
CA PRO A 304 -11.79 -9.06 19.93
C PRO A 304 -13.33 -9.03 20.10
N LEU A 305 -14.01 -8.14 19.38
CA LEU A 305 -15.47 -8.00 19.43
C LEU A 305 -16.23 -9.21 18.86
N ARG A 306 -15.57 -10.05 18.06
CA ARG A 306 -16.14 -11.26 17.44
C ARG A 306 -15.80 -12.53 18.17
N ARG A 307 -15.07 -12.46 19.27
CA ARG A 307 -14.70 -13.63 20.08
C ARG A 307 -15.94 -14.18 20.76
N LYS A 308 -16.40 -15.36 20.32
CA LYS A 308 -17.29 -16.22 21.08
C LYS A 308 -16.44 -17.08 22.02
N LEU A 309 -17.01 -17.56 23.12
CA LEU A 309 -16.32 -18.41 24.09
C LEU A 309 -15.12 -17.76 24.79
N GLU A 310 -15.25 -16.50 25.15
CA GLU A 310 -14.18 -15.76 25.83
C GLU A 310 -13.67 -16.44 27.10
N SER A 311 -14.55 -17.08 27.82
CA SER A 311 -14.19 -17.88 29.04
C SER A 311 -13.26 -19.03 28.70
N SER A 312 -13.51 -19.77 27.61
CA SER A 312 -12.66 -20.87 27.15
C SER A 312 -11.29 -20.33 26.66
N ILE A 313 -11.27 -19.22 25.96
CA ILE A 313 -10.02 -18.57 25.50
C ILE A 313 -9.19 -18.12 26.71
N LYS A 314 -9.78 -17.44 27.67
CA LYS A 314 -9.12 -17.01 28.92
C LYS A 314 -8.67 -18.20 29.80
N GLY A 315 -9.39 -19.30 29.76
CA GLY A 315 -9.06 -20.56 30.48
C GLY A 315 -7.96 -21.36 29.82
N ASN A 316 -7.62 -21.11 28.56
CA ASN A 316 -6.59 -21.85 27.85
C ASN A 316 -5.21 -21.62 28.47
N ARG A 317 -4.53 -22.70 28.86
CA ARG A 317 -3.17 -22.69 29.40
C ARG A 317 -2.18 -23.42 28.51
N LYS A 318 -2.63 -23.92 27.34
CA LYS A 318 -1.79 -24.66 26.39
C LYS A 318 -1.32 -23.72 25.27
N GLY A 319 -0.06 -23.86 24.90
CA GLY A 319 0.51 -23.23 23.70
C GLY A 319 0.33 -24.14 22.47
N GLN A 320 0.96 -23.74 21.36
CA GLN A 320 0.97 -24.45 20.08
C GLN A 320 1.26 -25.96 20.19
N PRO A 321 2.22 -26.46 21.02
CA PRO A 321 2.45 -27.89 21.17
C PRO A 321 1.23 -28.67 21.62
N GLY A 322 0.24 -28.04 22.27
CA GLY A 322 -1.01 -28.67 22.64
C GLY A 322 -1.89 -29.10 21.47
N LEU A 323 -1.64 -28.56 20.26
CA LEU A 323 -2.33 -28.91 19.02
C LEU A 323 -1.77 -30.16 18.35
N TRP A 324 -0.51 -30.50 18.61
CA TRP A 324 0.20 -31.58 17.92
C TRP A 324 -0.42 -32.97 18.21
N ALA A 325 -0.99 -33.16 19.40
CA ALA A 325 -1.72 -34.36 19.73
C ALA A 325 -2.98 -34.60 18.85
N TYR A 326 -3.44 -33.55 18.17
CA TYR A 326 -4.58 -33.58 17.25
C TYR A 326 -4.15 -33.55 15.78
N GLY A 327 -2.85 -33.67 15.49
CA GLY A 327 -2.30 -33.60 14.13
C GLY A 327 -2.31 -32.23 13.52
N ILE A 328 -2.41 -31.18 14.32
CA ILE A 328 -2.45 -29.78 13.87
C ILE A 328 -1.11 -29.10 14.21
N SER A 329 -0.38 -28.60 13.21
CA SER A 329 0.91 -27.92 13.44
C SER A 329 0.73 -26.58 14.14
N GLY A 330 -0.30 -25.83 13.78
CA GLY A 330 -0.56 -24.48 14.30
C GLY A 330 0.38 -23.40 13.79
N ASP A 331 1.13 -23.67 12.71
CA ASP A 331 2.04 -22.70 12.08
C ASP A 331 1.30 -21.67 11.23
N PHE A 332 0.09 -22.02 10.78
CA PHE A 332 -0.80 -21.15 10.01
C PHE A 332 -2.12 -20.94 10.75
N PRO A 333 -2.90 -19.92 10.38
CA PRO A 333 -4.26 -19.73 10.90
C PRO A 333 -5.11 -20.99 10.69
N ILE A 334 -5.87 -21.35 11.70
CA ILE A 334 -6.70 -22.57 11.69
C ILE A 334 -8.14 -22.18 11.38
N VAL A 335 -8.68 -22.73 10.29
CA VAL A 335 -10.10 -22.66 9.95
C VAL A 335 -10.75 -23.99 10.30
N ALA A 336 -11.65 -23.98 11.30
CA ALA A 336 -12.39 -25.16 11.70
C ALA A 336 -13.79 -25.14 11.06
N VAL A 337 -14.09 -26.13 10.25
CA VAL A 337 -15.40 -26.29 9.61
C VAL A 337 -16.13 -27.45 10.27
N PHE A 338 -17.32 -27.19 10.80
CA PHE A 338 -18.17 -28.19 11.40
C PHE A 338 -19.26 -28.60 10.40
N ILE A 339 -19.28 -29.89 10.05
CA ILE A 339 -20.27 -30.47 9.13
C ILE A 339 -21.25 -31.28 9.97
N SER A 340 -22.53 -30.96 9.90
CA SER A 340 -23.61 -31.65 10.59
C SER A 340 -24.44 -32.52 9.64
N ARG A 341 -24.40 -32.22 8.34
CA ARG A 341 -25.21 -32.88 7.31
C ARG A 341 -24.38 -33.20 6.08
N ALA A 342 -24.72 -34.27 5.37
CA ALA A 342 -24.02 -34.71 4.18
C ALA A 342 -24.05 -33.66 3.05
N GLU A 343 -25.13 -32.86 2.99
CA GLU A 343 -25.30 -31.78 2.01
C GLU A 343 -24.31 -30.59 2.19
N GLU A 344 -23.75 -30.46 3.40
CA GLU A 344 -22.77 -29.44 3.74
C GLU A 344 -21.33 -29.81 3.27
N LEU A 345 -21.16 -31.06 2.78
CA LEU A 345 -19.87 -31.56 2.26
C LEU A 345 -19.40 -30.77 1.00
N ASP A 346 -20.33 -30.28 0.20
CA ASP A 346 -19.99 -29.54 -1.01
C ASP A 346 -19.33 -28.18 -0.66
N LEU A 347 -19.77 -27.57 0.45
CA LEU A 347 -19.15 -26.34 0.97
C LEU A 347 -17.68 -26.55 1.37
N VAL A 348 -17.32 -27.75 1.83
CA VAL A 348 -15.93 -28.07 2.25
C VAL A 348 -15.05 -28.41 1.07
N LYS A 349 -15.60 -28.89 -0.02
CA LYS A 349 -14.84 -29.13 -1.26
C LYS A 349 -14.44 -27.83 -1.97
N GLU A 350 -15.17 -26.75 -1.69
CA GLU A 350 -14.93 -25.42 -2.25
C GLU A 350 -13.98 -24.58 -1.37
N LEU A 351 -13.81 -24.93 -0.08
CA LEU A 351 -12.86 -24.32 0.85
C LEU A 351 -11.46 -24.96 0.75
#